data_74ff51b6a7bdb0fd38c951afda154652
#
_entry.id   74ff51b6a7bdb0fd38c951afda154652
#
_cell.length_a   1.000
_cell.length_b   1.000
_cell.length_c   1.000
_cell.angle_alpha   90.00
_cell.angle_beta   90.00
_cell.angle_gamma   90.00
#
_symmetry.space_group_name_H-M   'P 1'
#
loop_
_entity.id
_entity.type
_entity.pdbx_description
1 polymer ?
#
loop_
_entity_poly.entity_id
_entity_poly.type
_entity_poly.pdbx_seq_one_letter_code
_entity_poly.pdbx_strand_id
1 'polypeptide(L)'
;RKSYHSLINWGLREMEIKLYDYSNITKEIMLDFRELHIKEAGKETRCIETWEKQYEAIKCKNAFCIIAFFKKEFVSAAYFLCADRYCYYGSSVSKRELFNYPISHALIWNAILHARKVGSLIFNLGEASVESLNSYKTEKEKNISFFKKGFGGNLILNYEIRKENN
;
A
#
# COMPACT_ATOMS: atom_id res chain seq x y z
N ARG A 1 -6.51 5.05 -15.45
CA ARG A 1 -7.87 5.03 -16.08
C ARG A 1 -8.59 6.33 -15.79
N LYS A 2 -9.41 6.82 -16.74
CA LYS A 2 -10.24 8.04 -16.56
C LYS A 2 -11.16 7.90 -15.32
N SER A 3 -11.74 6.73 -15.08
CA SER A 3 -12.59 6.45 -13.90
C SER A 3 -11.87 6.63 -12.56
N TYR A 4 -10.54 6.46 -12.50
CA TYR A 4 -9.80 6.64 -11.25
C TYR A 4 -9.69 8.10 -10.81
N HIS A 5 -9.77 9.06 -11.74
CA HIS A 5 -9.80 10.48 -11.38
C HIS A 5 -10.99 10.83 -10.47
N SER A 6 -12.17 10.33 -10.78
CA SER A 6 -13.35 10.58 -9.94
C SER A 6 -13.24 9.89 -8.57
N LEU A 7 -12.68 8.67 -8.52
CA LEU A 7 -12.49 7.90 -7.26
C LEU A 7 -11.43 8.56 -6.37
N ILE A 8 -10.31 9.01 -6.96
CA ILE A 8 -9.27 9.75 -6.25
C ILE A 8 -9.83 11.08 -5.72
N ASN A 9 -10.52 11.85 -6.58
CA ASN A 9 -11.10 13.14 -6.19
C ASN A 9 -12.14 12.99 -5.09
N TRP A 10 -12.93 11.91 -5.10
CA TRP A 10 -13.83 11.60 -4.00
C TRP A 10 -13.04 11.46 -2.69
N GLY A 11 -12.00 10.62 -2.68
CA GLY A 11 -11.19 10.39 -1.47
C GLY A 11 -10.49 11.66 -0.99
N LEU A 12 -9.97 12.50 -1.90
CA LEU A 12 -9.33 13.77 -1.54
C LEU A 12 -10.32 14.77 -0.92
N ARG A 13 -11.60 14.70 -1.25
CA ARG A 13 -12.64 15.58 -0.72
C ARG A 13 -13.24 15.06 0.58
N GLU A 14 -13.49 13.75 0.69
CA GLU A 14 -14.28 13.15 1.77
C GLU A 14 -13.44 12.60 2.92
N MET A 15 -12.12 12.39 2.68
CA MET A 15 -11.23 11.78 3.67
C MET A 15 -10.12 12.74 4.09
N GLU A 16 -9.71 12.65 5.35
CA GLU A 16 -8.46 13.21 5.82
C GLU A 16 -7.35 12.18 5.57
N ILE A 17 -6.34 12.56 4.76
CA ILE A 17 -5.22 11.69 4.40
C ILE A 17 -3.96 12.26 5.00
N LYS A 18 -3.30 11.51 5.88
CA LYS A 18 -2.09 11.90 6.59
C LYS A 18 -0.89 11.09 6.12
N LEU A 19 0.18 11.79 5.81
CA LEU A 19 1.50 11.22 5.57
C LEU A 19 2.28 11.16 6.88
N TYR A 20 2.87 10.02 7.15
CA TYR A 20 3.76 9.78 8.27
C TYR A 20 5.13 9.33 7.76
N ASP A 21 6.13 10.16 8.01
CA ASP A 21 7.52 9.92 7.67
C ASP A 21 8.41 9.95 8.94
N TYR A 22 9.72 9.98 8.78
CA TYR A 22 10.69 9.97 9.88
C TYR A 22 10.49 11.10 10.91
N SER A 23 9.86 12.19 10.52
CA SER A 23 9.68 13.39 11.37
C SER A 23 8.48 13.31 12.29
N ASN A 24 7.44 12.55 11.92
CA ASN A 24 6.16 12.57 12.63
C ASN A 24 5.59 11.17 12.95
N ILE A 25 6.26 10.07 12.53
CA ILE A 25 5.82 8.72 12.89
C ILE A 25 6.04 8.45 14.38
N THR A 26 5.07 7.81 15.02
CA THR A 26 5.18 7.31 16.38
C THR A 26 4.91 5.81 16.44
N LYS A 27 5.30 5.17 17.54
CA LYS A 27 5.03 3.74 17.77
C LYS A 27 3.53 3.47 17.87
N GLU A 28 2.77 4.36 18.48
CA GLU A 28 1.31 4.27 18.60
C GLU A 28 0.63 4.20 17.24
N ILE A 29 1.05 5.02 16.29
CA ILE A 29 0.53 5.01 14.91
C ILE A 29 0.78 3.65 14.23
N MET A 30 1.96 3.05 14.45
CA MET A 30 2.25 1.73 13.89
C MET A 30 1.47 0.61 14.59
N LEU A 31 1.17 0.76 15.87
CA LEU A 31 0.32 -0.17 16.62
C LEU A 31 -1.13 -0.07 16.13
N ASP A 32 -1.68 1.12 15.98
CA ASP A 32 -3.02 1.34 15.41
C ASP A 32 -3.14 0.70 14.00
N PHE A 33 -2.10 0.87 13.18
CA PHE A 33 -2.05 0.23 11.85
C PHE A 33 -2.05 -1.31 11.97
N ARG A 34 -1.25 -1.86 12.88
CA ARG A 34 -1.20 -3.30 13.15
C ARG A 34 -2.55 -3.83 13.64
N GLU A 35 -3.18 -3.14 14.59
CA GLU A 35 -4.47 -3.54 15.15
C GLU A 35 -5.56 -3.59 14.07
N LEU A 36 -5.66 -2.54 13.25
CA LEU A 36 -6.59 -2.54 12.13
C LEU A 36 -6.27 -3.69 11.17
N HIS A 37 -4.97 -3.96 10.90
CA HIS A 37 -4.57 -5.04 10.01
C HIS A 37 -4.98 -6.42 10.55
N ILE A 38 -4.79 -6.69 11.84
CA ILE A 38 -5.20 -7.94 12.48
C ILE A 38 -6.71 -8.09 12.44
N LYS A 39 -7.45 -7.02 12.81
CA LYS A 39 -8.91 -6.99 12.79
C LYS A 39 -9.46 -7.36 11.41
N GLU A 40 -8.97 -6.70 10.37
CA GLU A 40 -9.46 -6.91 8.99
C GLU A 40 -8.98 -8.22 8.36
N ALA A 41 -7.82 -8.73 8.76
CA ALA A 41 -7.33 -10.04 8.32
C ALA A 41 -7.99 -11.21 9.07
N GLY A 42 -8.57 -10.96 10.25
CA GLY A 42 -9.12 -11.98 11.15
C GLY A 42 -8.06 -12.82 11.85
N LYS A 43 -6.79 -12.50 11.68
CA LYS A 43 -5.64 -13.17 12.31
C LYS A 43 -4.39 -12.32 12.23
N GLU A 44 -3.41 -12.59 13.10
CA GLU A 44 -2.08 -12.02 12.95
C GLU A 44 -1.38 -12.64 11.72
N THR A 45 -1.05 -11.81 10.74
CA THR A 45 -0.39 -12.25 9.50
C THR A 45 1.09 -11.91 9.47
N ARG A 46 1.55 -11.08 10.42
CA ARG A 46 2.95 -10.66 10.62
C ARG A 46 3.21 -10.54 12.11
N CYS A 47 4.34 -11.09 12.55
CA CYS A 47 4.79 -10.94 13.93
C CYS A 47 5.10 -9.47 14.29
N ILE A 48 5.12 -9.16 15.58
CA ILE A 48 5.35 -7.80 16.08
C ILE A 48 6.68 -7.22 15.59
N GLU A 49 7.71 -8.03 15.49
CA GLU A 49 9.06 -7.64 15.05
C GLU A 49 9.05 -7.11 13.63
N THR A 50 8.13 -7.59 12.77
CA THR A 50 7.96 -7.06 11.42
C THR A 50 7.46 -5.60 11.47
N TRP A 51 6.54 -5.29 12.37
CA TRP A 51 6.01 -3.94 12.54
C TRP A 51 7.04 -3.00 13.16
N GLU A 52 7.84 -3.50 14.09
CA GLU A 52 8.98 -2.76 14.66
C GLU A 52 10.02 -2.42 13.57
N LYS A 53 10.39 -3.39 12.73
CA LYS A 53 11.28 -3.15 11.59
C LYS A 53 10.70 -2.15 10.58
N GLN A 54 9.39 -2.17 10.34
CA GLN A 54 8.75 -1.16 9.49
C GLN A 54 8.81 0.24 10.13
N TYR A 55 8.58 0.35 11.43
CA TYR A 55 8.76 1.60 12.17
C TYR A 55 10.20 2.13 12.06
N GLU A 56 11.19 1.28 12.33
CA GLU A 56 12.60 1.66 12.22
C GLU A 56 12.98 2.08 10.79
N ALA A 57 12.48 1.39 9.77
CA ALA A 57 12.71 1.79 8.38
C ALA A 57 12.15 3.19 8.09
N ILE A 58 10.99 3.56 8.65
CA ILE A 58 10.47 4.94 8.55
C ILE A 58 11.41 5.91 9.27
N LYS A 59 11.82 5.62 10.50
CA LYS A 59 12.74 6.48 11.27
C LYS A 59 14.08 6.68 10.56
N CYS A 60 14.56 5.66 9.85
CA CYS A 60 15.79 5.70 9.03
C CYS A 60 15.59 6.35 7.65
N LYS A 61 14.43 6.96 7.34
CA LYS A 61 14.10 7.61 6.06
C LYS A 61 14.03 6.64 4.86
N ASN A 62 13.93 5.34 5.12
CA ASN A 62 13.83 4.30 4.09
C ASN A 62 12.38 3.90 3.81
N ALA A 63 11.42 4.51 4.49
CA ALA A 63 10.01 4.22 4.33
C ALA A 63 9.13 5.39 4.75
N PHE A 64 7.86 5.31 4.42
CA PHE A 64 6.80 6.16 4.95
C PHE A 64 5.49 5.36 5.01
N CYS A 65 4.51 5.88 5.74
CA CYS A 65 3.16 5.36 5.65
C CYS A 65 2.14 6.49 5.42
N ILE A 66 1.01 6.10 4.85
CA ILE A 66 -0.14 6.98 4.66
C ILE A 66 -1.34 6.36 5.34
N ILE A 67 -2.04 7.18 6.10
CA ILE A 67 -3.24 6.81 6.85
C ILE A 67 -4.39 7.68 6.37
N ALA A 68 -5.54 7.05 6.18
CA ALA A 68 -6.76 7.72 5.81
C ALA A 68 -7.81 7.62 6.92
N PHE A 69 -8.44 8.75 7.20
CA PHE A 69 -9.57 8.88 8.11
C PHE A 69 -10.82 9.26 7.33
N PHE A 70 -11.90 8.57 7.58
CA PHE A 70 -13.22 8.88 7.03
C PHE A 70 -14.19 9.06 8.19
N LYS A 71 -14.92 10.19 8.22
CA LYS A 71 -15.78 10.58 9.33
C LYS A 71 -15.07 10.53 10.70
N LYS A 72 -13.81 10.95 10.73
CA LYS A 72 -12.90 10.94 11.89
C LYS A 72 -12.46 9.55 12.36
N GLU A 73 -12.84 8.48 11.69
CA GLU A 73 -12.40 7.13 12.00
C GLU A 73 -11.19 6.74 11.14
N PHE A 74 -10.24 6.03 11.73
CA PHE A 74 -9.14 5.40 11.02
C PHE A 74 -9.67 4.24 10.16
N VAL A 75 -9.61 4.38 8.84
CA VAL A 75 -10.27 3.44 7.92
C VAL A 75 -9.31 2.71 6.99
N SER A 76 -8.14 3.27 6.74
CA SER A 76 -7.16 2.64 5.83
C SER A 76 -5.75 3.13 6.14
N ALA A 77 -4.78 2.24 5.97
CA ALA A 77 -3.36 2.54 6.05
C ALA A 77 -2.57 1.76 5.02
N ALA A 78 -1.44 2.34 4.59
CA ALA A 78 -0.48 1.66 3.75
C ALA A 78 0.95 2.11 4.07
N TYR A 79 1.87 1.15 4.01
CA TYR A 79 3.29 1.30 4.23
C TYR A 79 4.04 1.15 2.91
N PHE A 80 5.01 2.03 2.69
CA PHE A 80 5.82 2.11 1.48
C PHE A 80 7.29 2.11 1.84
N LEU A 81 8.03 1.15 1.30
CA LEU A 81 9.48 1.07 1.44
C LEU A 81 10.13 1.83 0.29
N CYS A 82 11.08 2.70 0.60
CA CYS A 82 11.81 3.50 -0.38
C CYS A 82 13.30 3.26 -0.24
N ALA A 83 13.96 2.89 -1.34
CA ALA A 83 15.40 2.75 -1.41
C ALA A 83 15.88 3.38 -2.71
N ASP A 84 16.87 4.26 -2.64
CA ASP A 84 17.37 5.03 -3.77
C ASP A 84 16.23 5.72 -4.56
N ARG A 85 16.05 5.31 -5.81
CA ARG A 85 15.03 5.83 -6.72
C ARG A 85 13.81 4.91 -6.86
N TYR A 86 13.64 3.98 -5.94
CA TYR A 86 12.61 2.95 -5.99
C TYR A 86 11.71 3.04 -4.77
N CYS A 87 10.41 3.02 -4.98
CA CYS A 87 9.41 2.95 -3.91
C CYS A 87 8.52 1.72 -4.12
N TYR A 88 8.35 0.93 -3.07
CA TYR A 88 7.58 -0.31 -3.09
C TYR A 88 6.36 -0.24 -2.16
N TYR A 89 5.20 -0.59 -2.67
CA TYR A 89 3.98 -0.74 -1.90
C TYR A 89 4.03 -2.06 -1.11
N GLY A 90 4.37 -1.97 0.18
CA GLY A 90 4.66 -3.12 1.03
C GLY A 90 3.43 -3.74 1.67
N SER A 91 2.85 -3.08 2.67
CA SER A 91 1.68 -3.59 3.39
C SER A 91 0.56 -2.56 3.42
N SER A 92 -0.69 -3.05 3.46
CA SER A 92 -1.85 -2.18 3.57
C SER A 92 -3.02 -2.87 4.23
N VAL A 93 -3.93 -2.06 4.73
CA VAL A 93 -5.22 -2.47 5.24
C VAL A 93 -6.27 -1.43 4.92
N SER A 94 -7.50 -1.88 4.75
CA SER A 94 -8.69 -1.02 4.65
C SER A 94 -9.86 -1.74 5.30
N LYS A 95 -10.71 -1.00 6.00
CA LYS A 95 -11.94 -1.53 6.58
C LYS A 95 -12.82 -2.15 5.49
N ARG A 96 -13.13 -3.43 5.61
CA ARG A 96 -13.90 -4.18 4.59
C ARG A 96 -15.36 -3.70 4.49
N GLU A 97 -15.93 -3.26 5.59
CA GLU A 97 -17.28 -2.68 5.63
C GLU A 97 -17.45 -1.42 4.77
N LEU A 98 -16.31 -0.78 4.39
CA LEU A 98 -16.27 0.43 3.57
C LEU A 98 -15.81 0.16 2.12
N PHE A 99 -15.79 -1.08 1.64
CA PHE A 99 -15.34 -1.40 0.28
C PHE A 99 -16.28 -0.90 -0.83
N ASN A 100 -17.49 -0.49 -0.50
CA ASN A 100 -18.38 0.26 -1.39
C ASN A 100 -17.93 1.72 -1.62
N TYR A 101 -16.98 2.23 -0.82
CA TYR A 101 -16.33 3.53 -1.00
C TYR A 101 -14.91 3.36 -1.56
N PRO A 102 -14.41 4.30 -2.38
CA PRO A 102 -13.07 4.21 -2.97
C PRO A 102 -11.95 4.66 -2.03
N ILE A 103 -11.96 4.18 -0.76
CA ILE A 103 -11.09 4.66 0.33
C ILE A 103 -9.60 4.46 0.07
N SER A 104 -9.21 3.47 -0.75
CA SER A 104 -7.81 3.19 -1.03
C SER A 104 -7.23 3.99 -2.21
N HIS A 105 -8.08 4.57 -3.07
CA HIS A 105 -7.62 5.21 -4.30
C HIS A 105 -6.80 6.48 -4.04
N ALA A 106 -7.33 7.38 -3.22
CA ALA A 106 -6.65 8.62 -2.88
C ALA A 106 -5.42 8.38 -2.00
N LEU A 107 -5.43 7.33 -1.14
CA LEU A 107 -4.30 6.93 -0.33
C LEU A 107 -3.11 6.53 -1.22
N ILE A 108 -3.31 5.61 -2.18
CA ILE A 108 -2.26 5.18 -3.12
C ILE A 108 -1.81 6.35 -4.01
N TRP A 109 -2.74 7.20 -4.44
CA TRP A 109 -2.39 8.39 -5.25
C TRP A 109 -1.47 9.34 -4.49
N ASN A 110 -1.76 9.64 -3.21
CA ASN A 110 -0.89 10.46 -2.36
C ASN A 110 0.49 9.81 -2.18
N ALA A 111 0.55 8.49 -2.07
CA ALA A 111 1.82 7.77 -1.98
C ALA A 111 2.66 7.92 -3.25
N ILE A 112 2.05 7.82 -4.43
CA ILE A 112 2.72 8.04 -5.73
C ILE A 112 3.27 9.47 -5.81
N LEU A 113 2.48 10.47 -5.44
CA LEU A 113 2.90 11.86 -5.44
C LEU A 113 4.05 12.12 -4.44
N HIS A 114 3.97 11.54 -3.24
CA HIS A 114 5.03 11.66 -2.24
C HIS A 114 6.31 10.96 -2.70
N ALA A 115 6.24 9.73 -3.19
CA ALA A 115 7.39 9.01 -3.72
C ALA A 115 8.11 9.81 -4.82
N ARG A 116 7.34 10.40 -5.76
CA ARG A 116 7.89 11.29 -6.78
C ARG A 116 8.57 12.52 -6.17
N LYS A 117 7.96 13.14 -5.16
CA LYS A 117 8.50 14.33 -4.48
C LYS A 117 9.83 14.04 -3.79
N VAL A 118 10.01 12.84 -3.22
CA VAL A 118 11.26 12.43 -2.57
C VAL A 118 12.28 11.81 -3.54
N GLY A 119 12.02 11.86 -4.85
CA GLY A 119 12.98 11.49 -5.90
C GLY A 119 12.87 10.05 -6.41
N SER A 120 11.83 9.30 -6.05
CA SER A 120 11.63 7.96 -6.61
C SER A 120 11.28 8.05 -8.11
N LEU A 121 11.97 7.26 -8.92
CA LEU A 121 11.69 7.13 -10.35
C LEU A 121 10.74 5.98 -10.66
N ILE A 122 10.72 4.97 -9.79
CA ILE A 122 9.87 3.79 -9.94
C ILE A 122 9.00 3.66 -8.70
N PHE A 123 7.69 3.56 -8.91
CA PHE A 123 6.72 3.21 -7.88
C PHE A 123 6.14 1.82 -8.19
N ASN A 124 6.58 0.82 -7.43
CA ASN A 124 6.16 -0.57 -7.61
C ASN A 124 4.93 -0.87 -6.75
N LEU A 125 3.83 -1.18 -7.40
CA LEU A 125 2.57 -1.59 -6.75
C LEU A 125 2.57 -3.06 -6.27
N GLY A 126 3.70 -3.75 -6.40
CA GLY A 126 3.82 -5.17 -6.08
C GLY A 126 3.28 -6.08 -7.19
N GLU A 127 3.23 -7.36 -6.90
CA GLU A 127 2.83 -8.39 -7.86
C GLU A 127 1.46 -8.13 -8.48
N ALA A 128 1.34 -8.46 -9.75
CA ALA A 128 0.10 -8.49 -10.50
C ALA A 128 -0.06 -9.85 -11.16
N SER A 129 -1.22 -10.45 -11.00
CA SER A 129 -1.58 -11.68 -11.71
C SER A 129 -1.98 -11.35 -13.15
N VAL A 130 -1.57 -12.19 -14.10
CA VAL A 130 -1.83 -12.02 -15.53
C VAL A 130 -2.57 -13.25 -16.05
N GLU A 131 -3.73 -13.03 -16.68
CA GLU A 131 -4.60 -14.11 -17.15
C GLU A 131 -3.93 -14.99 -18.20
N SER A 132 -3.19 -14.38 -19.14
CA SER A 132 -2.47 -15.10 -20.20
C SER A 132 -1.37 -16.02 -19.69
N LEU A 133 -0.93 -15.86 -18.44
CA LEU A 133 0.09 -16.70 -17.81
C LEU A 133 -0.52 -17.71 -16.82
N ASN A 134 -1.85 -17.86 -16.79
CA ASN A 134 -2.59 -18.69 -15.82
C ASN A 134 -2.16 -18.43 -14.37
N SER A 135 -1.76 -17.19 -14.06
CA SER A 135 -1.20 -16.83 -12.77
C SER A 135 -2.25 -16.43 -11.73
N TYR A 136 -3.54 -16.38 -12.09
CA TYR A 136 -4.60 -16.14 -11.13
C TYR A 136 -4.87 -17.40 -10.30
N LYS A 137 -4.70 -17.27 -9.00
CA LYS A 137 -5.03 -18.34 -8.05
C LYS A 137 -6.42 -18.16 -7.44
N THR A 138 -6.88 -16.91 -7.31
CA THR A 138 -8.16 -16.58 -6.66
C THR A 138 -8.79 -15.33 -7.29
N GLU A 139 -10.12 -15.18 -7.16
CA GLU A 139 -10.84 -13.95 -7.55
C GLU A 139 -10.33 -12.72 -6.78
N LYS A 140 -9.86 -12.90 -5.55
CA LYS A 140 -9.25 -11.81 -4.77
C LYS A 140 -7.98 -11.27 -5.45
N GLU A 141 -7.10 -12.15 -5.93
CA GLU A 141 -5.87 -11.73 -6.64
C GLU A 141 -6.17 -11.02 -7.96
N LYS A 142 -7.20 -11.48 -8.67
CA LYS A 142 -7.72 -10.83 -9.88
C LYS A 142 -8.18 -9.39 -9.58
N ASN A 143 -8.99 -9.22 -8.54
CA ASN A 143 -9.50 -7.90 -8.13
C ASN A 143 -8.37 -6.96 -7.69
N ILE A 144 -7.37 -7.46 -6.95
CA ILE A 144 -6.19 -6.70 -6.54
C ILE A 144 -5.39 -6.27 -7.78
N SER A 145 -5.17 -7.16 -8.74
CA SER A 145 -4.45 -6.86 -9.98
C SER A 145 -5.20 -5.82 -10.83
N PHE A 146 -6.52 -5.94 -10.91
CA PHE A 146 -7.37 -4.97 -11.58
C PHE A 146 -7.29 -3.57 -10.93
N PHE A 147 -7.32 -3.52 -9.59
CA PHE A 147 -7.14 -2.29 -8.82
C PHE A 147 -5.79 -1.64 -9.12
N LYS A 148 -4.68 -2.40 -9.05
CA LYS A 148 -3.33 -1.89 -9.33
C LYS A 148 -3.19 -1.34 -10.74
N LYS A 149 -3.69 -2.05 -11.75
CA LYS A 149 -3.71 -1.61 -13.16
C LYS A 149 -4.42 -0.26 -13.37
N GLY A 150 -5.36 0.08 -12.51
CA GLY A 150 -6.12 1.33 -12.60
C GLY A 150 -5.26 2.59 -12.47
N PHE A 151 -4.13 2.52 -11.77
CA PHE A 151 -3.19 3.63 -11.60
C PHE A 151 -2.30 3.89 -12.82
N GLY A 152 -2.36 3.07 -13.88
CA GLY A 152 -1.68 3.33 -15.16
C GLY A 152 -0.25 2.82 -15.23
N GLY A 153 0.17 1.94 -14.33
CA GLY A 153 1.50 1.33 -14.35
C GLY A 153 1.70 0.35 -15.51
N ASN A 154 2.95 0.13 -15.88
CA ASN A 154 3.38 -0.90 -16.81
C ASN A 154 3.63 -2.22 -16.07
N LEU A 155 3.29 -3.33 -16.73
CA LEU A 155 3.65 -4.66 -16.23
C LEU A 155 5.11 -4.95 -16.59
N ILE A 156 5.89 -5.34 -15.58
CA ILE A 156 7.29 -5.74 -15.75
C ILE A 156 7.40 -7.21 -15.31
N LEU A 157 8.04 -8.04 -16.12
CA LEU A 157 8.34 -9.42 -15.77
C LEU A 157 9.58 -9.45 -14.89
N ASN A 158 9.45 -10.07 -13.70
CA ASN A 158 10.57 -10.37 -12.84
C ASN A 158 10.89 -11.87 -12.94
N TYR A 159 12.16 -12.20 -13.13
CA TYR A 159 12.64 -13.58 -13.16
C TYR A 159 13.34 -13.90 -11.84
N GLU A 160 12.96 -15.02 -11.22
CA GLU A 160 13.69 -15.58 -10.08
C GLU A 160 14.54 -16.76 -10.57
N ILE A 161 15.85 -16.66 -10.39
CA ILE A 161 16.77 -17.76 -10.72
C ILE A 161 17.08 -18.50 -9.43
N ARG A 162 16.70 -19.76 -9.36
CA ARG A 162 17.01 -20.67 -8.24
C ARG A 162 18.12 -21.63 -8.66
N LYS A 163 19.19 -21.68 -7.88
CA LYS A 163 20.22 -22.71 -8.02
C LYS A 163 19.79 -23.90 -7.16
N GLU A 164 19.49 -25.01 -7.77
CA GLU A 164 19.33 -26.27 -7.05
C GLU A 164 20.74 -26.81 -6.72
N ASN A 165 21.03 -26.94 -5.44
CA ASN A 165 22.22 -27.65 -4.98
C ASN A 165 21.87 -29.13 -4.99
N ASN A 166 22.42 -29.86 -5.98
CA ASN A 166 22.42 -31.33 -5.99
C ASN A 166 23.36 -31.88 -4.91
#